data_b9d6ffa3ee7cacf6a65c0f3225afe686
#
_entry.id   b9d6ffa3ee7cacf6a65c0f3225afe686
#
_cell.length_a   1.000
_cell.length_b   1.000
_cell.length_c   1.000
_cell.angle_alpha   90.00
_cell.angle_beta   90.00
_cell.angle_gamma   90.00
#
_symmetry.space_group_name_H-M   'P 1'
#
loop_
_entity.id
_entity.type
_entity.pdbx_description
1 polymer ?
#
loop_
_entity_poly.entity_id
_entity_poly.type
_entity_poly.pdbx_seq_one_letter_code
_entity_poly.pdbx_strand_id
1 'polypeptide(L)'
;MSNSGAWLTSGSGADPLIILRSDFWGYNSIGIIGSEAACAVDPGVRPVEIVRLRRSLETRRGQRPVSEVVLTHSHHDHIRGWRAFPGARICMPRIAAEKPEEARRRILSSVGAIDGHLGVEVADFVYPQADEAFADSLSFDLGDCPVELRFLPGHSNCTSVVYLPSCKTLLTADYLVMPGLPYCRWEVEPFETALRTMDRWCVEWGVDRIVPAHNAVLEGPAVRTAIAQDLAYFADLREVLSNCLADGAERETAVRRAAKTMGERRGRDVGGRRRQDLDNARRVLRTLEE
;
A
#
# COMPACT_ATOMS: atom_id res chain seq x y z
N MET A 1 -13.56 27.06 -4.63
CA MET A 1 -12.63 26.93 -3.48
C MET A 1 -13.39 26.27 -2.34
N SER A 2 -13.51 24.96 -2.31
CA SER A 2 -14.12 24.22 -1.21
C SER A 2 -13.06 23.35 -0.56
N ASN A 3 -12.67 23.77 0.63
CA ASN A 3 -11.63 23.19 1.47
C ASN A 3 -12.28 22.08 2.32
N SER A 4 -12.46 20.87 1.80
CA SER A 4 -13.03 19.75 2.54
C SER A 4 -12.17 18.49 2.40
N GLY A 5 -10.94 18.58 2.88
CA GLY A 5 -10.19 17.38 3.23
C GLY A 5 -10.68 16.90 4.60
N ALA A 6 -11.42 15.79 4.63
CA ALA A 6 -11.84 15.21 5.90
C ALA A 6 -10.61 14.75 6.69
N TRP A 7 -10.43 15.33 7.86
CA TRP A 7 -9.38 15.00 8.80
C TRP A 7 -9.84 13.82 9.64
N LEU A 8 -9.26 12.66 9.44
CA LEU A 8 -9.36 11.56 10.40
C LEU A 8 -8.27 11.78 11.48
N THR A 9 -8.51 12.67 12.41
CA THR A 9 -7.82 12.64 13.69
C THR A 9 -8.66 11.76 14.61
N SER A 10 -8.32 10.49 14.72
CA SER A 10 -8.90 9.63 15.74
C SER A 10 -8.42 10.08 17.12
N GLY A 11 -9.34 10.42 17.95
CA GLY A 11 -9.47 10.41 19.39
C GLY A 11 -8.28 10.70 20.31
N SER A 12 -8.61 11.36 21.39
CA SER A 12 -7.93 11.43 22.71
C SER A 12 -6.47 10.98 22.83
N GLY A 13 -5.59 11.89 22.92
CA GLY A 13 -4.34 11.90 23.72
C GLY A 13 -3.22 10.90 23.44
N ALA A 14 -3.43 9.81 22.73
CA ALA A 14 -2.49 8.69 22.69
C ALA A 14 -2.31 8.02 21.30
N ASP A 15 -2.98 8.45 20.25
CA ASP A 15 -2.75 7.83 18.92
C ASP A 15 -1.45 8.36 18.31
N PRO A 16 -0.42 7.51 18.11
CA PRO A 16 0.85 7.94 17.53
C PRO A 16 0.71 8.30 16.04
N LEU A 17 -0.41 7.99 15.39
CA LEU A 17 -0.58 8.13 13.95
C LEU A 17 -1.08 9.50 13.51
N ILE A 18 -0.54 9.95 12.39
CA ILE A 18 -1.09 10.97 11.51
C ILE A 18 -1.44 10.28 10.21
N ILE A 19 -2.70 10.34 9.79
CA ILE A 19 -3.15 9.78 8.51
C ILE A 19 -3.75 10.91 7.70
N LEU A 20 -3.09 11.29 6.60
CA LEU A 20 -3.55 12.33 5.70
C LEU A 20 -4.06 11.70 4.41
N ARG A 21 -5.38 11.65 4.26
CA ARG A 21 -6.00 11.13 3.04
C ARG A 21 -6.03 12.16 1.94
N SER A 22 -5.59 11.75 0.77
CA SER A 22 -5.68 12.48 -0.48
C SER A 22 -7.02 12.26 -1.18
N ASP A 23 -7.52 13.26 -1.89
CA ASP A 23 -8.60 13.10 -2.87
C ASP A 23 -8.14 12.32 -4.10
N PHE A 24 -6.82 12.27 -4.32
CA PHE A 24 -6.23 11.52 -5.41
C PHE A 24 -5.99 10.07 -5.00
N TRP A 25 -6.70 9.14 -5.62
CA TRP A 25 -6.68 7.71 -5.36
C TRP A 25 -6.99 7.28 -3.91
N GLY A 26 -7.53 8.20 -3.09
CA GLY A 26 -7.75 7.94 -1.66
C GLY A 26 -6.44 7.64 -0.91
N TYR A 27 -5.29 8.13 -1.40
CA TYR A 27 -3.97 7.82 -0.88
C TYR A 27 -3.79 8.32 0.55
N ASN A 28 -3.23 7.48 1.42
CA ASN A 28 -2.95 7.78 2.81
C ASN A 28 -1.44 8.01 3.02
N SER A 29 -1.06 9.26 3.24
CA SER A 29 0.29 9.61 3.71
C SER A 29 0.34 9.46 5.22
N ILE A 30 1.32 8.74 5.76
CA ILE A 30 1.31 8.35 7.17
C ILE A 30 2.52 8.95 7.90
N GLY A 31 2.27 9.50 9.08
CA GLY A 31 3.28 9.89 10.06
C GLY A 31 3.10 9.11 11.35
N ILE A 32 4.20 8.74 11.99
CA ILE A 32 4.23 8.06 13.29
C ILE A 32 5.02 8.96 14.25
N ILE A 33 4.49 9.19 15.44
CA ILE A 33 5.12 10.05 16.45
C ILE A 33 5.34 9.26 17.73
N GLY A 34 6.58 9.15 18.14
CA GLY A 34 6.97 8.66 19.44
C GLY A 34 7.43 9.77 20.38
N SER A 35 7.87 9.43 21.58
CA SER A 35 8.32 10.39 22.59
C SER A 35 9.67 11.05 22.25
N GLU A 36 10.53 10.40 21.45
CA GLU A 36 11.87 10.89 21.12
C GLU A 36 12.03 11.29 19.66
N ALA A 37 11.35 10.59 18.75
CA ALA A 37 11.45 10.79 17.32
C ALA A 37 10.11 10.62 16.59
N ALA A 38 10.11 10.87 15.30
CA ALA A 38 8.98 10.62 14.41
C ALA A 38 9.46 9.92 13.12
N CYS A 39 8.53 9.22 12.47
CA CYS A 39 8.76 8.54 11.21
C CYS A 39 7.70 8.95 10.17
N ALA A 40 8.08 9.01 8.90
CA ALA A 40 7.14 9.15 7.79
C ALA A 40 7.09 7.83 7.01
N VAL A 41 5.88 7.36 6.68
CA VAL A 41 5.68 6.16 5.88
C VAL A 41 4.98 6.54 4.58
N ASP A 42 5.57 6.17 3.46
CA ASP A 42 5.08 6.45 2.10
C ASP A 42 4.59 7.91 1.94
N PRO A 43 5.47 8.90 2.05
CA PRO A 43 5.11 10.29 2.32
C PRO A 43 4.56 11.05 1.10
N GLY A 44 3.34 10.73 0.70
CA GLY A 44 2.55 11.51 -0.27
C GLY A 44 2.84 11.26 -1.75
N VAL A 45 1.84 11.52 -2.58
CA VAL A 45 1.90 11.41 -4.05
C VAL A 45 2.11 12.77 -4.68
N ARG A 46 1.32 13.77 -4.31
CA ARG A 46 1.42 15.12 -4.84
C ARG A 46 2.30 16.02 -3.94
N PRO A 47 3.00 17.01 -4.50
CA PRO A 47 3.83 17.94 -3.72
C PRO A 47 3.09 18.56 -2.53
N VAL A 48 1.82 18.93 -2.71
CA VAL A 48 1.00 19.52 -1.65
C VAL A 48 0.78 18.57 -0.48
N GLU A 49 0.65 17.28 -0.73
CA GLU A 49 0.44 16.23 0.29
C GLU A 49 1.72 15.98 1.08
N ILE A 50 2.85 15.91 0.37
CA ILE A 50 4.18 15.79 0.97
C ILE A 50 4.46 16.96 1.93
N VAL A 51 4.19 18.19 1.49
CA VAL A 51 4.32 19.38 2.33
C VAL A 51 3.36 19.34 3.53
N ARG A 52 2.13 18.88 3.32
CA ARG A 52 1.14 18.73 4.40
C ARG A 52 1.60 17.72 5.46
N LEU A 53 2.06 16.54 5.04
CA LEU A 53 2.57 15.54 5.98
C LEU A 53 3.74 16.10 6.79
N ARG A 54 4.71 16.71 6.11
CA ARG A 54 5.85 17.33 6.78
C ARG A 54 5.41 18.35 7.83
N ARG A 55 4.52 19.28 7.48
CA ARG A 55 4.00 20.29 8.42
C ARG A 55 3.23 19.67 9.58
N SER A 56 2.43 18.62 9.32
CA SER A 56 1.69 17.93 10.37
C SER A 56 2.62 17.23 11.35
N LEU A 57 3.68 16.61 10.84
CA LEU A 57 4.75 16.04 11.67
C LEU A 57 5.47 17.14 12.46
N GLU A 58 5.90 18.22 11.81
CA GLU A 58 6.57 19.36 12.47
C GLU A 58 5.72 19.94 13.61
N THR A 59 4.42 20.05 13.42
CA THR A 59 3.49 20.58 14.43
C THR A 59 3.34 19.63 15.62
N ARG A 60 3.15 18.32 15.39
CA ARG A 60 2.86 17.35 16.45
C ARG A 60 4.09 16.81 17.16
N ARG A 61 5.21 16.69 16.44
CA ARG A 61 6.46 16.17 17.01
C ARG A 61 7.19 17.16 17.94
N GLY A 62 6.88 18.45 17.85
CA GLY A 62 7.63 19.50 18.53
C GLY A 62 9.07 19.56 18.03
N GLN A 63 10.05 19.48 18.94
CA GLN A 63 11.49 19.53 18.64
C GLN A 63 12.11 18.17 18.25
N ARG A 64 11.35 17.07 18.29
CA ARG A 64 11.85 15.74 17.97
C ARG A 64 12.22 15.65 16.49
N PRO A 65 13.27 14.93 16.09
CA PRO A 65 13.61 14.75 14.68
C PRO A 65 12.59 13.83 13.98
N VAL A 66 12.45 13.95 12.66
CA VAL A 66 11.99 12.84 11.84
C VAL A 66 13.24 11.99 11.56
N SER A 67 13.36 10.86 12.22
CA SER A 67 14.56 10.01 12.18
C SER A 67 14.54 9.01 11.05
N GLU A 68 13.35 8.56 10.64
CA GLU A 68 13.16 7.57 9.57
C GLU A 68 12.11 8.01 8.55
N VAL A 69 12.37 7.60 7.30
CA VAL A 69 11.38 7.52 6.23
C VAL A 69 11.30 6.08 5.77
N VAL A 70 10.15 5.47 5.92
CA VAL A 70 9.87 4.11 5.45
C VAL A 70 9.22 4.18 4.08
N LEU A 71 9.77 3.46 3.12
CA LEU A 71 9.18 3.22 1.81
C LEU A 71 8.78 1.75 1.73
N THR A 72 7.48 1.48 1.74
CA THR A 72 6.96 0.10 1.86
C THR A 72 7.28 -0.75 0.64
N HIS A 73 7.30 -0.13 -0.55
CA HIS A 73 7.69 -0.76 -1.80
C HIS A 73 8.01 0.29 -2.87
N SER A 74 8.43 -0.16 -4.05
CA SER A 74 8.98 0.71 -5.08
C SER A 74 7.99 1.23 -6.12
N HIS A 75 6.67 1.14 -5.90
CA HIS A 75 5.74 1.77 -6.83
C HIS A 75 5.83 3.29 -6.74
N HIS A 76 5.55 3.93 -7.85
CA HIS A 76 5.77 5.35 -8.08
C HIS A 76 5.09 6.29 -7.06
N ASP A 77 3.94 5.89 -6.51
CA ASP A 77 3.16 6.67 -5.54
C ASP A 77 3.71 6.57 -4.12
N HIS A 78 4.45 5.52 -3.77
CA HIS A 78 5.00 5.31 -2.43
C HIS A 78 6.36 5.98 -2.23
N ILE A 79 7.11 6.21 -3.31
CA ILE A 79 8.49 6.70 -3.23
C ILE A 79 8.64 8.21 -3.47
N ARG A 80 7.56 8.95 -3.75
CA ARG A 80 7.68 10.34 -4.23
C ARG A 80 8.18 11.33 -3.18
N GLY A 81 7.77 11.17 -1.93
CA GLY A 81 8.07 12.14 -0.87
C GLY A 81 9.35 11.89 -0.08
N TRP A 82 10.17 10.92 -0.46
CA TRP A 82 11.31 10.49 0.35
C TRP A 82 12.32 11.60 0.68
N ARG A 83 12.53 12.57 -0.22
CA ARG A 83 13.45 13.70 -0.02
C ARG A 83 12.91 14.83 0.86
N ALA A 84 11.64 14.76 1.25
CA ALA A 84 11.02 15.84 2.02
C ALA A 84 11.51 15.92 3.48
N PHE A 85 12.26 14.94 3.95
CA PHE A 85 12.73 14.82 5.33
C PHE A 85 14.26 14.73 5.36
N PRO A 86 14.98 15.86 5.17
CA PRO A 86 16.44 15.85 5.15
C PRO A 86 17.00 15.40 6.50
N GLY A 87 17.97 14.49 6.46
CA GLY A 87 18.61 13.90 7.64
C GLY A 87 17.88 12.66 8.20
N ALA A 88 16.69 12.32 7.70
CA ALA A 88 16.04 11.06 8.04
C ALA A 88 16.68 9.88 7.32
N ARG A 89 16.81 8.75 7.99
CA ARG A 89 17.30 7.49 7.44
C ARG A 89 16.22 6.86 6.54
N ILE A 90 16.55 6.53 5.32
CA ILE A 90 15.63 5.91 4.35
C ILE A 90 15.68 4.40 4.51
N CYS A 91 14.57 3.83 4.98
CA CYS A 91 14.38 2.40 5.20
C CYS A 91 13.47 1.80 4.11
N MET A 92 13.93 0.75 3.44
CA MET A 92 13.12 0.06 2.43
C MET A 92 13.53 -1.41 2.26
N PRO A 93 12.63 -2.26 1.70
CA PRO A 93 13.00 -3.64 1.39
C PRO A 93 14.20 -3.73 0.45
N ARG A 94 15.11 -4.66 0.69
CA ARG A 94 16.33 -4.84 -0.11
C ARG A 94 16.02 -4.99 -1.60
N ILE A 95 15.01 -5.79 -1.96
CA ILE A 95 14.59 -5.96 -3.35
C ILE A 95 14.14 -4.64 -3.99
N ALA A 96 13.59 -3.72 -3.22
CA ALA A 96 13.26 -2.37 -3.71
C ALA A 96 14.53 -1.51 -3.83
N ALA A 97 15.43 -1.56 -2.83
CA ALA A 97 16.67 -0.79 -2.82
C ALA A 97 17.63 -1.20 -3.94
N GLU A 98 17.73 -2.49 -4.23
CA GLU A 98 18.67 -3.09 -5.20
C GLU A 98 18.05 -3.31 -6.59
N LYS A 99 16.92 -2.67 -6.91
CA LYS A 99 16.33 -2.82 -8.25
C LYS A 99 17.33 -2.49 -9.36
N PRO A 100 17.36 -3.33 -10.43
CA PRO A 100 18.16 -3.05 -11.61
C PRO A 100 17.83 -1.68 -12.22
N GLU A 101 18.83 -1.05 -12.83
CA GLU A 101 18.70 0.30 -13.40
C GLU A 101 17.57 0.42 -14.42
N GLU A 102 17.34 -0.60 -15.23
CA GLU A 102 16.23 -0.60 -16.17
C GLU A 102 14.86 -0.58 -15.48
N ALA A 103 14.70 -1.33 -14.36
CA ALA A 103 13.48 -1.31 -13.57
C ALA A 103 13.27 0.05 -12.89
N ARG A 104 14.34 0.67 -12.38
CA ARG A 104 14.29 2.04 -11.82
C ARG A 104 13.85 3.04 -12.87
N ARG A 105 14.42 2.99 -14.09
CA ARG A 105 14.01 3.87 -15.21
C ARG A 105 12.53 3.72 -15.58
N ARG A 106 11.99 2.50 -15.58
CA ARG A 106 10.55 2.28 -15.83
C ARG A 106 9.68 2.91 -14.74
N ILE A 107 10.09 2.80 -13.48
CA ILE A 107 9.38 3.43 -12.36
C ILE A 107 9.42 4.95 -12.49
N LEU A 108 10.59 5.54 -12.78
CA LEU A 108 10.74 6.98 -13.00
C LEU A 108 9.88 7.48 -14.19
N SER A 109 9.84 6.71 -15.26
CA SER A 109 8.94 7.00 -16.40
C SER A 109 7.46 7.02 -15.99
N SER A 110 7.05 6.10 -15.09
CA SER A 110 5.68 6.08 -14.54
C SER A 110 5.40 7.29 -13.65
N VAL A 111 6.39 7.76 -12.90
CA VAL A 111 6.30 9.02 -12.13
C VAL A 111 6.04 10.19 -13.07
N GLY A 112 6.84 10.33 -14.13
CA GLY A 112 6.68 11.41 -15.10
C GLY A 112 5.31 11.37 -15.84
N ALA A 113 4.81 10.17 -16.15
CA ALA A 113 3.48 10.04 -16.76
C ALA A 113 2.35 10.50 -15.82
N ILE A 114 2.48 10.23 -14.51
CA ILE A 114 1.51 10.70 -13.51
C ILE A 114 1.63 12.21 -13.32
N ASP A 115 2.83 12.76 -13.26
CA ASP A 115 3.04 14.20 -13.16
C ASP A 115 2.38 14.94 -14.33
N GLY A 116 2.54 14.43 -15.55
CA GLY A 116 1.87 14.95 -16.72
C GLY A 116 0.34 14.88 -16.62
N HIS A 117 -0.20 13.80 -16.06
CA HIS A 117 -1.64 13.65 -15.85
C HIS A 117 -2.19 14.58 -14.77
N LEU A 118 -1.41 14.82 -13.73
CA LEU A 118 -1.79 15.69 -12.61
C LEU A 118 -1.54 17.18 -12.89
N GLY A 119 -0.81 17.51 -13.93
CA GLY A 119 -0.34 18.86 -14.18
C GLY A 119 0.60 19.38 -13.09
N VAL A 120 1.34 18.47 -12.45
CA VAL A 120 2.33 18.77 -11.41
C VAL A 120 3.66 18.15 -11.78
N GLU A 121 4.74 18.76 -11.35
CA GLU A 121 6.08 18.21 -11.50
C GLU A 121 6.76 18.14 -10.14
N VAL A 122 7.32 17.00 -9.82
CA VAL A 122 8.29 16.87 -8.73
C VAL A 122 9.66 17.03 -9.35
N ALA A 123 10.14 18.28 -9.35
CA ALA A 123 11.42 18.62 -9.94
C ALA A 123 12.54 17.70 -9.42
N ASP A 124 13.42 17.26 -10.33
CA ASP A 124 14.60 16.43 -10.02
C ASP A 124 14.28 15.15 -9.23
N PHE A 125 13.11 14.55 -9.47
CA PHE A 125 12.78 13.28 -8.83
C PHE A 125 13.75 12.18 -9.28
N VAL A 126 14.39 11.54 -8.32
CA VAL A 126 15.29 10.42 -8.52
C VAL A 126 14.82 9.22 -7.69
N TYR A 127 15.19 8.02 -8.14
CA TYR A 127 14.89 6.80 -7.40
C TYR A 127 15.53 6.84 -6.01
N PRO A 128 14.83 6.41 -4.93
CA PRO A 128 15.35 6.44 -3.58
C PRO A 128 16.65 5.64 -3.42
N GLN A 129 17.53 6.15 -2.58
CA GLN A 129 18.67 5.42 -2.06
C GLN A 129 18.38 5.06 -0.61
N ALA A 130 18.44 3.77 -0.29
CA ALA A 130 18.24 3.29 1.06
C ALA A 130 19.51 3.51 1.89
N ASP A 131 19.34 4.06 3.09
CA ASP A 131 20.36 4.03 4.14
C ASP A 131 20.30 2.68 4.87
N GLU A 132 19.10 2.09 4.96
CA GLU A 132 18.85 0.78 5.57
C GLU A 132 17.99 -0.09 4.65
N ALA A 133 18.60 -1.12 4.07
CA ALA A 133 17.94 -2.08 3.19
C ALA A 133 17.75 -3.43 3.91
N PHE A 134 16.53 -3.79 4.25
CA PHE A 134 16.23 -5.01 4.99
C PHE A 134 15.73 -6.15 4.09
N ALA A 135 16.08 -7.39 4.44
CA ALA A 135 15.65 -8.60 3.71
C ALA A 135 14.29 -9.12 4.22
N ASP A 136 14.21 -9.39 5.53
CA ASP A 136 13.04 -10.03 6.14
C ASP A 136 12.30 -9.06 7.07
N SER A 137 13.04 -8.36 7.91
CA SER A 137 12.47 -7.42 8.87
C SER A 137 13.48 -6.34 9.26
N LEU A 138 12.95 -5.24 9.75
CA LEU A 138 13.69 -4.16 10.39
C LEU A 138 12.85 -3.64 11.55
N SER A 139 13.47 -3.31 12.68
CA SER A 139 12.78 -2.65 13.78
C SER A 139 13.60 -1.50 14.33
N PHE A 140 12.90 -0.47 14.79
CA PHE A 140 13.45 0.67 15.50
C PHE A 140 12.42 1.19 16.51
N ASP A 141 12.84 2.04 17.42
CA ASP A 141 11.97 2.67 18.40
C ASP A 141 12.00 4.19 18.26
N LEU A 142 10.84 4.81 18.43
CA LEU A 142 10.70 6.28 18.41
C LEU A 142 10.63 6.86 19.84
N GLY A 143 11.05 6.06 20.82
CA GLY A 143 11.07 6.36 22.26
C GLY A 143 10.05 5.52 23.03
N ASP A 144 8.77 5.64 22.73
CA ASP A 144 7.68 4.87 23.33
C ASP A 144 6.79 4.20 22.27
N CYS A 145 7.26 4.19 21.04
CA CYS A 145 6.54 3.66 19.89
C CYS A 145 7.47 2.77 19.07
N PRO A 146 7.57 1.48 19.40
CA PRO A 146 8.28 0.51 18.58
C PRO A 146 7.61 0.38 17.22
N VAL A 147 8.45 0.34 16.18
CA VAL A 147 8.05 0.22 14.76
C VAL A 147 8.69 -1.02 14.19
N GLU A 148 7.89 -1.94 13.69
CA GLU A 148 8.35 -3.21 13.11
C GLU A 148 7.98 -3.30 11.63
N LEU A 149 8.99 -3.34 10.77
CA LEU A 149 8.82 -3.57 9.35
C LEU A 149 8.93 -5.07 9.05
N ARG A 150 8.01 -5.59 8.24
CA ARG A 150 8.02 -6.99 7.82
C ARG A 150 7.96 -7.06 6.30
N PHE A 151 8.92 -7.74 5.69
CA PHE A 151 8.86 -8.06 4.27
C PHE A 151 7.71 -9.02 4.03
N LEU A 152 6.79 -8.64 3.17
CA LEU A 152 5.57 -9.38 2.89
C LEU A 152 5.21 -9.21 1.40
N PRO A 153 5.94 -9.91 0.51
CA PRO A 153 5.70 -9.78 -0.93
C PRO A 153 4.36 -10.37 -1.34
N GLY A 154 3.77 -9.84 -2.41
CA GLY A 154 2.48 -10.30 -2.95
C GLY A 154 1.82 -9.23 -3.81
N HIS A 155 1.49 -8.05 -3.25
CA HIS A 155 1.08 -6.93 -4.08
C HIS A 155 2.15 -6.58 -5.12
N SER A 156 3.39 -6.51 -4.70
CA SER A 156 4.59 -6.50 -5.55
C SER A 156 5.63 -7.47 -4.98
N ASN A 157 6.68 -7.75 -5.75
CA ASN A 157 7.79 -8.59 -5.30
C ASN A 157 8.65 -7.96 -4.20
N CYS A 158 8.40 -6.70 -3.85
CA CYS A 158 9.17 -5.96 -2.87
C CYS A 158 8.31 -5.28 -1.79
N THR A 159 7.05 -5.69 -1.63
CA THR A 159 6.16 -5.08 -0.63
C THR A 159 6.57 -5.48 0.78
N SER A 160 6.50 -4.51 1.68
CA SER A 160 6.59 -4.68 3.14
C SER A 160 5.42 -3.98 3.82
N VAL A 161 5.18 -4.35 5.06
CA VAL A 161 4.17 -3.76 5.93
C VAL A 161 4.82 -3.26 7.21
N VAL A 162 4.13 -2.37 7.95
CA VAL A 162 4.64 -1.79 9.20
C VAL A 162 3.68 -2.13 10.32
N TYR A 163 4.16 -2.79 11.36
CA TYR A 163 3.39 -3.08 12.56
C TYR A 163 3.78 -2.14 13.70
N LEU A 164 2.77 -1.64 14.40
CA LEU A 164 2.89 -0.78 15.57
C LEU A 164 2.29 -1.49 16.79
N PRO A 165 3.10 -2.20 17.58
CA PRO A 165 2.62 -2.96 18.73
C PRO A 165 1.89 -2.11 19.76
N SER A 166 2.36 -0.88 20.01
CA SER A 166 1.81 0.05 21.00
C SER A 166 0.33 0.40 20.78
N CYS A 167 -0.14 0.36 19.54
CA CYS A 167 -1.53 0.65 19.17
C CYS A 167 -2.18 -0.46 18.33
N LYS A 168 -1.59 -1.67 18.28
CA LYS A 168 -2.10 -2.85 17.55
C LYS A 168 -2.49 -2.55 16.11
N THR A 169 -1.73 -1.70 15.45
CA THR A 169 -2.03 -1.21 14.10
C THR A 169 -1.06 -1.78 13.10
N LEU A 170 -1.57 -2.24 11.96
CA LEU A 170 -0.79 -2.68 10.81
C LEU A 170 -1.00 -1.71 9.65
N LEU A 171 0.09 -1.12 9.14
CA LEU A 171 0.09 -0.35 7.91
C LEU A 171 0.39 -1.33 6.77
N THR A 172 -0.57 -1.54 5.88
CA THR A 172 -0.57 -2.67 4.96
C THR A 172 -0.11 -2.36 3.54
N ALA A 173 0.44 -1.16 3.31
CA ALA A 173 0.74 -0.72 1.94
C ALA A 173 -0.48 -0.92 1.03
N ASP A 174 -0.34 -1.58 -0.12
CA ASP A 174 -1.40 -1.79 -1.10
C ASP A 174 -2.21 -3.08 -0.92
N TYR A 175 -2.21 -3.64 0.29
CA TYR A 175 -3.16 -4.67 0.65
C TYR A 175 -4.41 -4.08 1.30
N LEU A 176 -5.54 -4.78 1.16
CA LEU A 176 -6.81 -4.49 1.83
C LEU A 176 -7.36 -3.08 1.53
N VAL A 177 -7.27 -2.67 0.28
CA VAL A 177 -7.64 -1.34 -0.21
C VAL A 177 -9.17 -1.23 -0.35
N MET A 178 -9.87 -1.06 0.77
CA MET A 178 -11.33 -1.03 0.83
C MET A 178 -11.93 0.39 0.90
N PRO A 179 -13.02 0.69 0.22
CA PRO A 179 -13.70 -0.11 -0.79
C PRO A 179 -12.88 -0.21 -2.08
N GLY A 180 -12.57 -1.42 -2.51
CA GLY A 180 -11.70 -1.64 -3.66
C GLY A 180 -11.69 -3.09 -4.08
N LEU A 181 -10.67 -3.44 -4.83
CA LEU A 181 -10.34 -4.78 -5.26
C LEU A 181 -8.93 -5.09 -4.81
N PRO A 182 -8.61 -6.34 -4.47
CA PRO A 182 -7.23 -6.73 -4.30
C PRO A 182 -6.50 -6.48 -5.61
N TYR A 183 -5.42 -5.70 -5.57
CA TYR A 183 -4.66 -5.39 -6.76
C TYR A 183 -3.32 -6.12 -6.73
N CYS A 184 -3.32 -7.35 -7.21
CA CYS A 184 -2.12 -8.14 -7.38
C CYS A 184 -1.31 -7.59 -8.56
N ARG A 185 -0.12 -7.06 -8.30
CA ARG A 185 0.79 -6.52 -9.32
C ARG A 185 1.94 -7.48 -9.65
N TRP A 186 2.03 -8.58 -8.94
CA TRP A 186 3.08 -9.60 -9.11
C TRP A 186 2.48 -10.98 -9.30
N GLU A 187 2.39 -11.82 -8.28
CA GLU A 187 1.90 -13.19 -8.34
C GLU A 187 0.76 -13.43 -7.34
N VAL A 188 -0.18 -14.28 -7.71
CA VAL A 188 -1.41 -14.48 -6.92
C VAL A 188 -1.14 -15.29 -5.65
N GLU A 189 -0.34 -16.36 -5.72
CA GLU A 189 -0.05 -17.19 -4.56
C GLU A 189 0.68 -16.44 -3.43
N PRO A 190 1.74 -15.66 -3.70
CA PRO A 190 2.32 -14.80 -2.67
C PRO A 190 1.33 -13.76 -2.13
N PHE A 191 0.44 -13.22 -2.96
CA PHE A 191 -0.58 -12.27 -2.51
C PHE A 191 -1.54 -12.92 -1.51
N GLU A 192 -2.08 -14.09 -1.83
CA GLU A 192 -2.95 -14.85 -0.93
C GLU A 192 -2.21 -15.31 0.33
N THR A 193 -0.93 -15.69 0.21
CA THR A 193 -0.08 -16.02 1.35
C THR A 193 0.09 -14.82 2.28
N ALA A 194 0.29 -13.63 1.73
CA ALA A 194 0.35 -12.39 2.50
C ALA A 194 -0.97 -12.11 3.24
N LEU A 195 -2.13 -12.29 2.58
CA LEU A 195 -3.44 -12.13 3.22
C LEU A 195 -3.64 -13.12 4.38
N ARG A 196 -3.32 -14.40 4.18
CA ARG A 196 -3.40 -15.41 5.25
C ARG A 196 -2.42 -15.13 6.39
N THR A 197 -1.25 -14.59 6.08
CA THR A 197 -0.27 -14.18 7.10
C THR A 197 -0.82 -13.01 7.93
N MET A 198 -1.42 -12.01 7.29
CA MET A 198 -2.07 -10.91 8.02
C MET A 198 -3.26 -11.37 8.87
N ASP A 199 -4.08 -12.33 8.38
CA ASP A 199 -5.16 -12.92 9.20
C ASP A 199 -4.61 -13.61 10.45
N ARG A 200 -3.50 -14.34 10.32
CA ARG A 200 -2.81 -14.96 11.45
C ARG A 200 -2.29 -13.91 12.43
N TRP A 201 -1.68 -12.83 11.95
CA TRP A 201 -1.20 -11.73 12.81
C TRP A 201 -2.33 -10.99 13.52
N CYS A 202 -3.54 -10.92 12.93
CA CYS A 202 -4.71 -10.40 13.65
C CYS A 202 -4.99 -11.21 14.92
N VAL A 203 -4.74 -12.51 14.91
CA VAL A 203 -4.92 -13.37 16.08
C VAL A 203 -3.70 -13.31 17.02
N GLU A 204 -2.50 -13.53 16.47
CA GLU A 204 -1.27 -13.69 17.25
C GLU A 204 -0.82 -12.38 17.89
N TRP A 205 -0.94 -11.26 17.18
CA TRP A 205 -0.49 -9.93 17.65
C TRP A 205 -1.64 -9.04 18.10
N GLY A 206 -2.87 -9.52 17.95
CA GLY A 206 -4.07 -8.76 18.29
C GLY A 206 -4.25 -7.52 17.43
N VAL A 207 -3.87 -7.57 16.14
CA VAL A 207 -4.07 -6.45 15.22
C VAL A 207 -5.55 -6.11 15.16
N ASP A 208 -5.90 -4.89 15.54
CA ASP A 208 -7.27 -4.40 15.62
C ASP A 208 -7.55 -3.24 14.65
N ARG A 209 -6.50 -2.67 14.09
CA ARG A 209 -6.59 -1.60 13.09
C ARG A 209 -5.65 -1.85 11.91
N ILE A 210 -6.16 -1.64 10.70
CA ILE A 210 -5.38 -1.66 9.46
C ILE A 210 -5.47 -0.31 8.77
N VAL A 211 -4.32 0.21 8.37
CA VAL A 211 -4.21 1.43 7.56
C VAL A 211 -3.58 1.06 6.22
N PRO A 212 -4.39 0.87 5.17
CA PRO A 212 -3.85 0.66 3.83
C PRO A 212 -3.32 1.98 3.25
N ALA A 213 -2.46 1.89 2.24
CA ALA A 213 -1.98 3.08 1.54
C ALA A 213 -3.08 3.80 0.74
N HIS A 214 -4.17 3.13 0.46
CA HIS A 214 -5.32 3.72 -0.24
C HIS A 214 -6.64 3.44 0.49
N ASN A 215 -7.57 4.40 0.43
CA ASN A 215 -8.94 4.30 0.89
C ASN A 215 -9.11 4.17 2.43
N ALA A 216 -10.06 3.35 2.89
CA ALA A 216 -10.51 3.40 4.27
C ALA A 216 -9.55 2.73 5.25
N VAL A 217 -9.40 3.32 6.42
CA VAL A 217 -8.89 2.62 7.60
C VAL A 217 -9.94 1.59 8.05
N LEU A 218 -9.48 0.41 8.42
CA LEU A 218 -10.32 -0.69 8.88
C LEU A 218 -10.05 -0.95 10.35
N GLU A 219 -11.11 -1.16 11.14
CA GLU A 219 -11.02 -1.37 12.58
C GLU A 219 -11.90 -2.54 13.04
N GLY A 220 -11.48 -3.23 14.08
CA GLY A 220 -12.20 -4.33 14.69
C GLY A 220 -12.57 -5.44 13.70
N PRO A 221 -13.84 -5.92 13.69
CA PRO A 221 -14.26 -7.02 12.83
C PRO A 221 -14.10 -6.74 11.32
N ALA A 222 -14.10 -5.47 10.90
CA ALA A 222 -13.93 -5.09 9.50
C ALA A 222 -12.57 -5.52 8.93
N VAL A 223 -11.54 -5.62 9.76
CA VAL A 223 -10.19 -6.06 9.39
C VAL A 223 -10.24 -7.46 8.79
N ARG A 224 -10.72 -8.44 9.55
CA ARG A 224 -10.78 -9.84 9.10
C ARG A 224 -11.82 -10.07 8.02
N THR A 225 -12.91 -9.27 8.03
CA THR A 225 -13.89 -9.29 6.95
C THR A 225 -13.26 -8.89 5.61
N ALA A 226 -12.43 -7.85 5.59
CA ALA A 226 -11.75 -7.43 4.37
C ALA A 226 -10.74 -8.49 3.86
N ILE A 227 -9.99 -9.13 4.76
CA ILE A 227 -9.08 -10.23 4.40
C ILE A 227 -9.85 -11.39 3.75
N ALA A 228 -10.96 -11.80 4.37
CA ALA A 228 -11.80 -12.87 3.85
C ALA A 228 -12.41 -12.51 2.49
N GLN A 229 -12.83 -11.25 2.29
CA GLN A 229 -13.36 -10.77 1.01
C GLN A 229 -12.31 -10.80 -0.11
N ASP A 230 -11.07 -10.39 0.18
CA ASP A 230 -9.99 -10.40 -0.80
C ASP A 230 -9.58 -11.85 -1.16
N LEU A 231 -9.54 -12.76 -0.20
CA LEU A 231 -9.31 -14.19 -0.47
C LEU A 231 -10.45 -14.81 -1.28
N ALA A 232 -11.70 -14.53 -0.93
CA ALA A 232 -12.86 -15.01 -1.67
C ALA A 232 -12.88 -14.50 -3.11
N TYR A 233 -12.43 -13.25 -3.34
CA TYR A 233 -12.31 -12.70 -4.68
C TYR A 233 -11.43 -13.55 -5.60
N PHE A 234 -10.25 -13.98 -5.13
CA PHE A 234 -9.37 -14.82 -5.95
C PHE A 234 -9.93 -16.24 -6.14
N ALA A 235 -10.61 -16.79 -5.14
CA ALA A 235 -11.30 -18.08 -5.28
C ALA A 235 -12.40 -18.02 -6.35
N ASP A 236 -13.29 -17.02 -6.28
CA ASP A 236 -14.33 -16.79 -7.28
C ASP A 236 -13.76 -16.57 -8.69
N LEU A 237 -12.68 -15.80 -8.78
CA LEU A 237 -12.05 -15.51 -10.06
C LEU A 237 -11.45 -16.77 -10.69
N ARG A 238 -10.83 -17.66 -9.90
CA ARG A 238 -10.36 -18.99 -10.38
C ARG A 238 -11.52 -19.83 -10.88
N GLU A 239 -12.60 -19.91 -10.11
CA GLU A 239 -13.79 -20.69 -10.51
C GLU A 239 -14.35 -20.20 -11.85
N VAL A 240 -14.56 -18.90 -11.99
CA VAL A 240 -15.12 -18.33 -13.22
C VAL A 240 -14.18 -18.55 -14.41
N LEU A 241 -12.87 -18.41 -14.24
CA LEU A 241 -11.89 -18.68 -15.29
C LEU A 241 -11.89 -20.15 -15.69
N SER A 242 -11.86 -21.07 -14.71
CA SER A 242 -11.87 -22.51 -14.98
C SER A 242 -13.13 -22.92 -15.75
N ASN A 243 -14.29 -22.40 -15.38
CA ASN A 243 -15.54 -22.66 -16.08
C ASN A 243 -15.50 -22.14 -17.53
N CYS A 244 -15.01 -20.92 -17.76
CA CYS A 244 -14.88 -20.37 -19.12
C CYS A 244 -13.95 -21.22 -19.99
N LEU A 245 -12.85 -21.73 -19.44
CA LEU A 245 -11.91 -22.60 -20.16
C LEU A 245 -12.52 -23.98 -20.46
N ALA A 246 -13.23 -24.57 -19.49
CA ALA A 246 -13.94 -25.84 -19.65
C ALA A 246 -15.01 -25.76 -20.73
N ASP A 247 -15.66 -24.61 -20.90
CA ASP A 247 -16.62 -24.32 -21.98
C ASP A 247 -15.94 -24.06 -23.35
N GLY A 248 -14.64 -24.25 -23.45
CA GLY A 248 -13.87 -24.11 -24.71
C GLY A 248 -13.55 -22.65 -25.10
N ALA A 249 -13.64 -21.70 -24.17
CA ALA A 249 -13.27 -20.34 -24.48
C ALA A 249 -11.73 -20.21 -24.66
N GLU A 250 -11.31 -19.45 -25.66
CA GLU A 250 -9.90 -19.05 -25.78
C GLU A 250 -9.47 -18.22 -24.57
N ARG A 251 -8.17 -18.30 -24.22
CA ARG A 251 -7.54 -17.70 -23.02
C ARG A 251 -7.93 -16.23 -22.78
N GLU A 252 -7.72 -15.37 -23.76
CA GLU A 252 -8.01 -13.94 -23.61
C GLU A 252 -9.53 -13.67 -23.56
N THR A 253 -10.33 -14.52 -24.18
CA THR A 253 -11.80 -14.49 -24.07
C THR A 253 -12.25 -14.91 -22.68
N ALA A 254 -11.65 -15.95 -22.10
CA ALA A 254 -11.92 -16.39 -20.73
C ALA A 254 -11.56 -15.27 -19.73
N VAL A 255 -10.40 -14.64 -19.87
CA VAL A 255 -9.99 -13.49 -19.05
C VAL A 255 -11.01 -12.35 -19.10
N ARG A 256 -11.46 -11.97 -20.31
CA ARG A 256 -12.44 -10.87 -20.47
C ARG A 256 -13.80 -11.22 -19.88
N ARG A 257 -14.26 -12.48 -20.06
CA ARG A 257 -15.52 -12.97 -19.47
C ARG A 257 -15.43 -12.99 -17.95
N ALA A 258 -14.36 -13.54 -17.38
CA ALA A 258 -14.15 -13.59 -15.95
C ALA A 258 -14.11 -12.18 -15.33
N ALA A 259 -13.33 -11.27 -15.89
CA ALA A 259 -13.28 -9.88 -15.42
C ALA A 259 -14.65 -9.18 -15.49
N LYS A 260 -15.45 -9.44 -16.53
CA LYS A 260 -16.80 -8.92 -16.65
C LYS A 260 -17.71 -9.50 -15.55
N THR A 261 -17.72 -10.82 -15.39
CA THR A 261 -18.53 -11.51 -14.36
C THR A 261 -18.20 -11.04 -12.95
N MET A 262 -16.92 -10.88 -12.65
CA MET A 262 -16.48 -10.34 -11.34
C MET A 262 -16.95 -8.90 -11.12
N GLY A 263 -16.96 -8.07 -12.16
CA GLY A 263 -17.51 -6.72 -12.10
C GLY A 263 -19.02 -6.71 -11.84
N GLU A 264 -19.78 -7.56 -12.55
CA GLU A 264 -21.24 -7.70 -12.41
C GLU A 264 -21.66 -8.22 -11.03
N ARG A 265 -20.98 -9.26 -10.51
CA ARG A 265 -21.25 -9.82 -9.16
C ARG A 265 -21.14 -8.75 -8.06
N ARG A 266 -20.32 -7.74 -8.25
CA ARG A 266 -20.12 -6.65 -7.28
C ARG A 266 -20.99 -5.41 -7.51
N GLY A 267 -21.84 -5.42 -8.54
CA GLY A 267 -22.68 -4.26 -8.87
C GLY A 267 -21.89 -3.02 -9.24
N ARG A 268 -20.72 -3.18 -9.84
CA ARG A 268 -19.77 -2.09 -10.08
C ARG A 268 -19.32 -2.05 -11.54
N ASP A 269 -19.97 -1.23 -12.31
CA ASP A 269 -19.43 -0.73 -13.57
C ASP A 269 -18.66 0.57 -13.31
N VAL A 270 -17.44 0.47 -12.79
CA VAL A 270 -16.58 1.64 -12.52
C VAL A 270 -15.30 1.48 -13.34
N GLY A 271 -15.20 2.24 -14.41
CA GLY A 271 -14.21 2.08 -15.48
C GLY A 271 -12.73 1.86 -15.10
N GLY A 272 -12.25 2.36 -13.94
CA GLY A 272 -10.88 2.10 -13.47
C GLY A 272 -10.67 0.70 -12.89
N ARG A 273 -11.68 0.10 -12.30
CA ARG A 273 -11.61 -1.23 -11.64
C ARG A 273 -11.65 -2.38 -12.63
N ARG A 274 -12.24 -2.19 -13.81
CA ARG A 274 -12.21 -3.19 -14.89
C ARG A 274 -10.79 -3.56 -15.33
N ARG A 275 -9.86 -2.61 -15.29
CA ARG A 275 -8.44 -2.89 -15.57
C ARG A 275 -7.83 -3.79 -14.48
N GLN A 276 -8.15 -3.55 -13.21
CA GLN A 276 -7.66 -4.38 -12.09
C GLN A 276 -8.20 -5.82 -12.21
N ASP A 277 -9.51 -5.99 -12.52
CA ASP A 277 -10.08 -7.31 -12.76
C ASP A 277 -9.40 -8.06 -13.92
N LEU A 278 -9.12 -7.37 -15.02
CA LEU A 278 -8.41 -7.94 -16.17
C LEU A 278 -6.98 -8.35 -15.79
N ASP A 279 -6.27 -7.49 -15.08
CA ASP A 279 -4.89 -7.77 -14.65
C ASP A 279 -4.84 -8.94 -13.66
N ASN A 280 -5.77 -9.00 -12.71
CA ASN A 280 -5.90 -10.13 -11.78
C ASN A 280 -6.29 -11.42 -12.51
N ALA A 281 -7.24 -11.37 -13.45
CA ALA A 281 -7.65 -12.53 -14.23
C ALA A 281 -6.51 -13.12 -15.07
N ARG A 282 -5.69 -12.28 -15.67
CA ARG A 282 -4.48 -12.74 -16.39
C ARG A 282 -3.47 -13.41 -15.48
N ARG A 283 -3.34 -12.95 -14.22
CA ARG A 283 -2.43 -13.56 -13.24
C ARG A 283 -2.96 -14.89 -12.74
N VAL A 284 -4.25 -14.95 -12.41
CA VAL A 284 -4.91 -16.21 -12.03
C VAL A 284 -4.83 -17.23 -13.17
N LEU A 285 -5.03 -16.81 -14.43
CA LEU A 285 -4.90 -17.72 -15.56
C LEU A 285 -3.52 -18.39 -15.61
N ARG A 286 -2.44 -17.67 -15.33
CA ARG A 286 -1.09 -18.26 -15.30
C ARG A 286 -0.94 -19.36 -14.25
N THR A 287 -1.55 -19.19 -13.06
CA THR A 287 -1.51 -20.22 -12.01
C THR A 287 -2.35 -21.45 -12.30
N LEU A 288 -3.27 -21.41 -13.26
CA LEU A 288 -4.05 -22.56 -13.70
C LEU A 288 -3.32 -23.42 -14.76
N GLU A 289 -2.20 -22.94 -15.27
CA GLU A 289 -1.43 -23.56 -16.34
C GLU A 289 -0.11 -24.18 -15.85
N GLU A 290 0.29 -23.88 -14.63
CA GLU A 290 1.40 -24.51 -13.92
C GLU A 290 0.96 -25.78 -13.19
#